data_90d87319200583f175623265f9bfc40a
#
_entry.id   90d87319200583f175623265f9bfc40a
#
_cell.length_a   1.000
_cell.length_b   1.000
_cell.length_c   1.000
_cell.angle_alpha   90.00
_cell.angle_beta   90.00
_cell.angle_gamma   90.00
#
_symmetry.space_group_name_H-M   'P 1'
#
loop_
_entity.id
_entity.type
_entity.pdbx_description
1 polymer ?
#
loop_
_entity_poly.entity_id
_entity_poly.type
_entity_poly.pdbx_seq_one_letter_code
_entity_poly.pdbx_strand_id
1 'polypeptide(L)'
;KRPGVIFGSDGIEGCEHSVFEILSNSIDEAREGYGNLINITYFLDGSIEIEDHGRGVPVDYNKKEEKYNWELLFCELYAGGKYGSENQENYEYSLGLNGLGLCSTQYASEYMDVKIKRDGFVYSLHFEKGENIGGIEKTPYKGKDTGTKIKWKPDITVFTDIAIPFEYFADVLKRQAVVNAGIEFCLKFQQEDKSFKEFKYKYPNGISDYAEELLAGDYLTPVQNWSFEKQVKDREDKPFYKLKANIAMAFSRKLSLAEYYHNSSFLEHGGAPEKAVKSAFLYQVDNLIKNSGKYTKNENKITFADIEDSLVIIISSFSTMTSYENQTKKSITNKGIQEALTQEIRKHLEIYFIEHPQDAEKIAAQVLVNKRSREDAEKTRQNLKKKLTNSMDIASRVAKFVDCRSKDIAERELFIVEGD
;
A
#
# COMPACT_ATOMS: atom_id res chain seq x y z
N LYS A 1 -25.12 9.06 -5.42
CA LYS A 1 -25.34 10.44 -5.92
C LYS A 1 -24.04 11.28 -5.96
N ARG A 2 -22.96 10.89 -5.27
CA ARG A 2 -21.61 11.47 -5.36
C ARG A 2 -20.58 10.36 -5.13
N PRO A 3 -20.27 9.54 -6.14
CA PRO A 3 -19.34 8.42 -6.00
C PRO A 3 -17.96 8.86 -5.52
N GLY A 4 -17.49 10.04 -5.95
CA GLY A 4 -16.21 10.59 -5.49
C GLY A 4 -16.07 10.80 -3.97
N VAL A 5 -17.17 10.92 -3.23
CA VAL A 5 -17.11 11.04 -1.75
C VAL A 5 -16.84 9.68 -1.10
N ILE A 6 -17.34 8.60 -1.68
CA ILE A 6 -17.26 7.24 -1.11
C ILE A 6 -16.06 6.49 -1.71
N PHE A 7 -15.92 6.52 -3.04
CA PHE A 7 -14.89 5.80 -3.76
C PHE A 7 -13.65 6.64 -4.11
N GLY A 8 -13.65 7.93 -3.74
CA GLY A 8 -12.55 8.84 -4.02
C GLY A 8 -12.57 9.45 -5.45
N SER A 9 -13.25 8.81 -6.40
CA SER A 9 -13.37 9.22 -7.80
C SER A 9 -14.68 8.68 -8.38
N ASP A 10 -15.16 9.29 -9.47
CA ASP A 10 -16.22 8.77 -10.34
C ASP A 10 -15.65 8.15 -11.64
N GLY A 11 -14.32 8.14 -11.79
CA GLY A 11 -13.59 7.50 -12.87
C GLY A 11 -13.28 6.03 -12.60
N ILE A 12 -12.33 5.50 -13.39
CA ILE A 12 -11.87 4.11 -13.28
C ILE A 12 -11.36 3.79 -11.87
N GLU A 13 -10.64 4.70 -11.21
CA GLU A 13 -10.08 4.52 -9.86
C GLU A 13 -11.19 4.31 -8.81
N GLY A 14 -12.34 4.98 -8.98
CA GLY A 14 -13.52 4.77 -8.12
C GLY A 14 -14.14 3.40 -8.34
N CYS A 15 -14.20 2.95 -9.60
CA CYS A 15 -14.67 1.62 -9.96
C CYS A 15 -13.72 0.54 -9.38
N GLU A 16 -12.41 0.70 -9.52
CA GLU A 16 -11.37 -0.15 -8.93
C GLU A 16 -11.50 -0.23 -7.40
N HIS A 17 -11.75 0.91 -6.76
CA HIS A 17 -11.95 0.94 -5.29
C HIS A 17 -13.18 0.13 -4.88
N SER A 18 -14.26 0.12 -5.67
CA SER A 18 -15.45 -0.70 -5.40
C SER A 18 -15.14 -2.20 -5.37
N VAL A 19 -14.20 -2.66 -6.21
CA VAL A 19 -13.69 -4.05 -6.19
C VAL A 19 -12.99 -4.35 -4.88
N PHE A 20 -12.12 -3.44 -4.46
CA PHE A 20 -11.37 -3.61 -3.21
C PHE A 20 -12.28 -3.65 -1.98
N GLU A 21 -13.38 -2.92 -1.98
CA GLU A 21 -14.36 -2.93 -0.87
C GLU A 21 -15.03 -4.30 -0.72
N ILE A 22 -15.36 -5.01 -1.82
CA ILE A 22 -15.88 -6.38 -1.75
C ILE A 22 -14.76 -7.36 -1.34
N LEU A 23 -13.58 -7.23 -1.96
CA LEU A 23 -12.43 -8.09 -1.70
C LEU A 23 -12.00 -8.03 -0.21
N SER A 24 -12.04 -6.84 0.39
CA SER A 24 -11.63 -6.62 1.77
C SER A 24 -12.45 -7.44 2.78
N ASN A 25 -13.74 -7.66 2.53
CA ASN A 25 -14.58 -8.49 3.39
C ASN A 25 -14.15 -9.97 3.37
N SER A 26 -13.82 -10.49 2.18
CA SER A 26 -13.30 -11.85 2.02
C SER A 26 -11.92 -12.03 2.67
N ILE A 27 -11.08 -10.99 2.60
CA ILE A 27 -9.76 -10.98 3.28
C ILE A 27 -9.94 -10.98 4.80
N ASP A 28 -10.86 -10.19 5.33
CA ASP A 28 -11.11 -10.14 6.77
C ASP A 28 -11.58 -11.51 7.31
N GLU A 29 -12.47 -12.21 6.61
CA GLU A 29 -12.86 -13.59 6.96
C GLU A 29 -11.68 -14.56 6.94
N ALA A 30 -10.85 -14.51 5.90
CA ALA A 30 -9.68 -15.39 5.77
C ALA A 30 -8.63 -15.10 6.87
N ARG A 31 -8.45 -13.86 7.27
CA ARG A 31 -7.54 -13.46 8.37
C ARG A 31 -8.00 -13.96 9.73
N GLU A 32 -9.31 -14.07 9.94
CA GLU A 32 -9.89 -14.69 11.13
C GLU A 32 -9.77 -16.23 11.13
N GLY A 33 -9.13 -16.81 10.11
CA GLY A 33 -8.91 -18.24 9.98
C GLY A 33 -10.05 -18.99 9.30
N TYR A 34 -11.01 -18.30 8.72
CA TYR A 34 -12.13 -18.91 8.01
C TYR A 34 -11.90 -18.87 6.49
N GLY A 35 -11.37 -19.98 5.97
CA GLY A 35 -10.94 -20.09 4.58
C GLY A 35 -9.54 -19.50 4.36
N ASN A 36 -8.92 -19.89 3.26
CA ASN A 36 -7.60 -19.39 2.87
C ASN A 36 -7.48 -19.26 1.33
N LEU A 37 -8.60 -19.39 0.63
CA LEU A 37 -8.68 -19.23 -0.83
C LEU A 37 -9.77 -18.20 -1.16
N ILE A 38 -9.41 -17.22 -1.96
CA ILE A 38 -10.31 -16.21 -2.50
C ILE A 38 -10.21 -16.28 -4.02
N ASN A 39 -11.35 -16.53 -4.67
CA ASN A 39 -11.46 -16.58 -6.12
C ASN A 39 -12.02 -15.25 -6.65
N ILE A 40 -11.38 -14.68 -7.64
CA ILE A 40 -11.80 -13.47 -8.33
C ILE A 40 -11.97 -13.80 -9.80
N THR A 41 -13.12 -13.46 -10.40
CA THR A 41 -13.36 -13.65 -11.81
C THR A 41 -13.76 -12.34 -12.45
N TYR A 42 -13.04 -11.92 -13.48
CA TYR A 42 -13.38 -10.79 -14.32
C TYR A 42 -13.94 -11.27 -15.66
N PHE A 43 -15.09 -10.76 -16.05
CA PHE A 43 -15.78 -11.12 -17.28
C PHE A 43 -15.67 -10.03 -18.34
N LEU A 44 -15.76 -10.42 -19.61
CA LEU A 44 -15.69 -9.47 -20.75
C LEU A 44 -16.79 -8.40 -20.77
N ASP A 45 -17.91 -8.67 -20.13
CA ASP A 45 -19.01 -7.71 -20.01
C ASP A 45 -18.78 -6.65 -18.92
N GLY A 46 -17.60 -6.69 -18.28
CA GLY A 46 -17.23 -5.81 -17.17
C GLY A 46 -17.78 -6.24 -15.82
N SER A 47 -18.50 -7.38 -15.74
CA SER A 47 -18.93 -7.92 -14.44
C SER A 47 -17.76 -8.58 -13.73
N ILE A 48 -17.84 -8.60 -12.39
CA ILE A 48 -16.81 -9.13 -11.48
C ILE A 48 -17.49 -10.10 -10.52
N GLU A 49 -16.82 -11.20 -10.21
CA GLU A 49 -17.26 -12.15 -9.19
C GLU A 49 -16.15 -12.37 -8.17
N ILE A 50 -16.48 -12.28 -6.89
CA ILE A 50 -15.57 -12.64 -5.78
C ILE A 50 -16.26 -13.74 -4.95
N GLU A 51 -15.52 -14.81 -4.69
CA GLU A 51 -15.96 -15.93 -3.87
C GLU A 51 -14.93 -16.25 -2.79
N ASP A 52 -15.36 -16.25 -1.55
CA ASP A 52 -14.60 -16.74 -0.40
C ASP A 52 -15.14 -18.06 0.13
N HIS A 53 -14.37 -18.68 0.99
CA HIS A 53 -14.71 -19.91 1.70
C HIS A 53 -14.77 -19.69 3.22
N GLY A 54 -15.24 -18.50 3.61
CA GLY A 54 -15.44 -18.10 5.00
C GLY A 54 -16.71 -18.72 5.62
N ARG A 55 -17.18 -18.12 6.69
CA ARG A 55 -18.41 -18.57 7.39
C ARG A 55 -19.71 -18.26 6.62
N GLY A 56 -19.64 -17.43 5.61
CA GLY A 56 -20.77 -16.82 4.93
C GLY A 56 -21.33 -15.61 5.70
N VAL A 57 -21.70 -14.58 4.98
CA VAL A 57 -22.29 -13.35 5.52
C VAL A 57 -23.51 -13.67 6.41
N PRO A 58 -23.66 -13.04 7.60
CA PRO A 58 -24.80 -13.26 8.47
C PRO A 58 -26.10 -12.79 7.79
N VAL A 59 -27.13 -13.61 7.90
CA VAL A 59 -28.46 -13.37 7.28
C VAL A 59 -29.60 -13.32 8.30
N ASP A 60 -29.33 -13.66 9.57
CA ASP A 60 -30.30 -13.79 10.64
C ASP A 60 -30.96 -12.44 10.96
N TYR A 61 -32.12 -12.52 11.64
CA TYR A 61 -32.82 -11.35 12.15
C TYR A 61 -32.10 -10.74 13.36
N ASN A 62 -31.73 -9.47 13.25
CA ASN A 62 -31.13 -8.70 14.33
C ASN A 62 -32.20 -8.03 15.17
N LYS A 63 -32.42 -8.57 16.37
CA LYS A 63 -33.47 -8.08 17.29
C LYS A 63 -33.21 -6.63 17.77
N LYS A 64 -31.95 -6.20 17.83
CA LYS A 64 -31.58 -4.86 18.30
C LYS A 64 -31.90 -3.79 17.27
N GLU A 65 -31.65 -4.10 16.01
CA GLU A 65 -31.84 -3.17 14.87
C GLU A 65 -33.24 -3.39 14.21
N GLU A 66 -33.99 -4.38 14.63
CA GLU A 66 -35.32 -4.77 14.08
C GLU A 66 -35.32 -5.03 12.58
N LYS A 67 -34.17 -5.55 12.05
CA LYS A 67 -33.93 -5.84 10.63
C LYS A 67 -33.15 -7.13 10.46
N TYR A 68 -33.15 -7.69 9.27
CA TYR A 68 -32.23 -8.78 8.95
C TYR A 68 -30.82 -8.26 8.74
N ASN A 69 -29.81 -9.04 9.13
CA ASN A 69 -28.40 -8.66 8.97
C ASN A 69 -28.00 -8.40 7.51
N TRP A 70 -28.60 -9.12 6.55
CA TRP A 70 -28.37 -8.85 5.14
C TRP A 70 -28.88 -7.46 4.69
N GLU A 71 -30.00 -6.97 5.25
CA GLU A 71 -30.52 -5.62 4.98
C GLU A 71 -29.55 -4.56 5.50
N LEU A 72 -29.01 -4.76 6.71
CA LEU A 72 -28.01 -3.88 7.30
C LEU A 72 -26.73 -3.84 6.44
N LEU A 73 -26.29 -4.99 5.93
CA LEU A 73 -25.04 -5.12 5.17
C LEU A 73 -25.13 -4.53 3.75
N PHE A 74 -26.22 -4.81 3.04
CA PHE A 74 -26.35 -4.46 1.63
C PHE A 74 -27.16 -3.18 1.38
N CYS A 75 -28.04 -2.77 2.30
CA CYS A 75 -28.96 -1.67 2.08
C CYS A 75 -28.73 -0.46 3.00
N GLU A 76 -27.94 -0.59 4.08
CA GLU A 76 -27.69 0.52 5.00
C GLU A 76 -26.23 0.97 5.04
N LEU A 77 -26.03 2.28 4.88
CA LEU A 77 -24.73 2.90 5.07
C LEU A 77 -24.42 3.02 6.58
N TYR A 78 -23.13 2.87 6.94
CA TYR A 78 -22.64 2.96 8.31
C TYR A 78 -23.20 1.89 9.28
N ALA A 79 -23.62 0.77 8.76
CA ALA A 79 -24.14 -0.33 9.58
C ALA A 79 -23.06 -1.27 10.15
N GLY A 80 -21.78 -1.02 9.88
CA GLY A 80 -20.67 -1.92 10.21
C GLY A 80 -20.55 -2.36 11.66
N GLY A 81 -20.99 -1.54 12.63
CA GLY A 81 -21.01 -1.91 14.04
C GLY A 81 -22.32 -2.54 14.52
N LYS A 82 -23.34 -2.66 13.67
CA LYS A 82 -24.69 -3.04 14.08
C LYS A 82 -24.98 -4.53 13.98
N TYR A 83 -24.27 -5.27 13.13
CA TYR A 83 -24.44 -6.70 12.92
C TYR A 83 -23.41 -7.56 13.66
N GLY A 84 -22.53 -6.95 14.45
CA GLY A 84 -21.63 -7.67 15.35
C GLY A 84 -22.44 -8.37 16.43
N SER A 85 -22.59 -9.70 16.35
CA SER A 85 -22.98 -10.54 17.49
C SER A 85 -21.95 -10.35 18.62
N GLU A 86 -22.24 -10.79 19.84
CA GLU A 86 -21.50 -10.65 21.10
C GLU A 86 -19.95 -10.87 21.04
N ASN A 87 -19.36 -11.12 19.87
CA ASN A 87 -17.96 -11.37 19.59
C ASN A 87 -17.29 -10.22 18.80
N GLN A 88 -17.45 -8.96 19.22
CA GLN A 88 -16.65 -7.82 18.69
C GLN A 88 -15.12 -8.00 18.87
N GLU A 89 -14.70 -8.96 19.68
CA GLU A 89 -13.28 -9.30 19.89
C GLU A 89 -12.63 -9.95 18.65
N ASN A 90 -13.40 -10.49 17.70
CA ASN A 90 -12.88 -11.26 16.57
C ASN A 90 -12.48 -10.43 15.32
N TYR A 91 -12.85 -9.16 15.22
CA TYR A 91 -12.47 -8.29 14.11
C TYR A 91 -11.47 -7.20 14.54
N GLU A 92 -10.47 -7.61 15.30
CA GLU A 92 -9.52 -6.70 15.95
C GLU A 92 -8.75 -5.78 14.95
N TYR A 93 -8.62 -6.20 13.70
CA TYR A 93 -7.85 -5.50 12.67
C TYR A 93 -8.59 -5.40 11.30
N SER A 94 -9.91 -5.24 11.31
CA SER A 94 -10.73 -5.24 10.10
C SER A 94 -10.37 -4.14 9.10
N LEU A 95 -10.37 -4.48 7.81
CA LEU A 95 -10.28 -3.54 6.68
C LEU A 95 -11.59 -2.74 6.51
N GLY A 96 -12.73 -3.37 6.79
CA GLY A 96 -14.08 -2.84 6.61
C GLY A 96 -14.61 -2.00 7.79
N LEU A 97 -13.82 -1.08 8.36
CA LEU A 97 -14.14 -0.33 9.59
C LEU A 97 -15.45 0.46 9.57
N ASN A 98 -15.92 0.92 8.41
CA ASN A 98 -17.02 1.89 8.33
C ASN A 98 -18.38 1.27 7.93
N GLY A 99 -18.44 -0.01 7.52
CA GLY A 99 -19.67 -0.62 7.03
C GLY A 99 -20.27 0.09 5.81
N LEU A 100 -19.41 0.64 4.96
CA LEU A 100 -19.80 1.42 3.79
C LEU A 100 -19.64 0.62 2.50
N GLY A 101 -18.57 -0.17 2.39
CA GLY A 101 -18.07 -0.69 1.13
C GLY A 101 -19.05 -1.58 0.39
N LEU A 102 -19.63 -2.57 1.08
CA LEU A 102 -20.56 -3.53 0.48
C LEU A 102 -21.85 -2.85 0.01
N CYS A 103 -22.46 -2.07 0.88
CA CYS A 103 -23.67 -1.30 0.57
C CYS A 103 -23.43 -0.29 -0.56
N SER A 104 -22.31 0.45 -0.52
CA SER A 104 -21.99 1.44 -1.56
C SER A 104 -21.76 0.80 -2.93
N THR A 105 -21.04 -0.33 -2.96
CA THR A 105 -20.80 -1.07 -4.21
C THR A 105 -22.08 -1.61 -4.78
N GLN A 106 -23.00 -2.10 -3.94
CA GLN A 106 -24.32 -2.55 -4.35
C GLN A 106 -25.11 -1.41 -5.01
N TYR A 107 -25.15 -0.22 -4.41
CA TYR A 107 -25.82 0.96 -4.98
C TYR A 107 -25.13 1.54 -6.23
N ALA A 108 -23.88 1.23 -6.45
CA ALA A 108 -23.09 1.67 -7.60
C ALA A 108 -23.03 0.61 -8.72
N SER A 109 -23.87 -0.42 -8.63
CA SER A 109 -23.90 -1.53 -9.58
C SER A 109 -25.18 -1.52 -10.43
N GLU A 110 -25.06 -1.93 -11.68
CA GLU A 110 -26.20 -2.21 -12.57
C GLU A 110 -27.04 -3.35 -11.99
N TYR A 111 -26.35 -4.41 -11.54
CA TYR A 111 -26.92 -5.50 -10.76
C TYR A 111 -25.89 -6.07 -9.79
N MET A 112 -26.39 -6.74 -8.75
CA MET A 112 -25.57 -7.54 -7.83
C MET A 112 -26.30 -8.81 -7.44
N ASP A 113 -25.66 -9.97 -7.67
CA ASP A 113 -26.09 -11.30 -7.23
C ASP A 113 -25.25 -11.74 -6.06
N VAL A 114 -25.90 -12.16 -4.98
CA VAL A 114 -25.22 -12.68 -3.77
C VAL A 114 -25.68 -14.10 -3.50
N LYS A 115 -24.72 -15.00 -3.29
CA LYS A 115 -24.98 -16.36 -2.82
C LYS A 115 -24.19 -16.62 -1.55
N ILE A 116 -24.89 -17.02 -0.50
CA ILE A 116 -24.30 -17.26 0.82
C ILE A 116 -24.58 -18.71 1.22
N LYS A 117 -23.54 -19.49 1.41
CA LYS A 117 -23.61 -20.85 1.95
C LYS A 117 -23.37 -20.80 3.45
N ARG A 118 -24.41 -21.04 4.23
CA ARG A 118 -24.34 -20.97 5.68
C ARG A 118 -25.41 -21.85 6.33
N ASP A 119 -25.09 -22.49 7.44
CA ASP A 119 -26.02 -23.25 8.31
C ASP A 119 -26.86 -24.31 7.58
N GLY A 120 -26.25 -24.98 6.57
CA GLY A 120 -26.94 -26.02 5.77
C GLY A 120 -27.90 -25.47 4.71
N PHE A 121 -27.81 -24.20 4.38
CA PHE A 121 -28.62 -23.54 3.34
C PHE A 121 -27.76 -22.73 2.39
N VAL A 122 -28.30 -22.50 1.17
CA VAL A 122 -27.87 -21.45 0.28
C VAL A 122 -28.91 -20.34 0.34
N TYR A 123 -28.47 -19.15 0.64
CA TYR A 123 -29.26 -17.93 0.56
C TYR A 123 -28.87 -17.17 -0.70
N SER A 124 -29.87 -16.68 -1.45
CA SER A 124 -29.68 -15.91 -2.67
C SER A 124 -30.37 -14.57 -2.57
N LEU A 125 -29.66 -13.52 -2.99
CA LEU A 125 -30.18 -12.16 -3.10
C LEU A 125 -29.88 -11.63 -4.47
N HIS A 126 -30.80 -10.87 -5.05
CA HIS A 126 -30.61 -10.15 -6.30
C HIS A 126 -30.94 -8.67 -6.11
N PHE A 127 -30.07 -7.81 -6.60
CA PHE A 127 -30.26 -6.37 -6.57
C PHE A 127 -30.13 -5.80 -7.98
N GLU A 128 -31.00 -4.86 -8.33
CA GLU A 128 -30.92 -4.06 -9.55
C GLU A 128 -30.92 -2.58 -9.19
N LYS A 129 -29.87 -1.85 -9.60
CA LYS A 129 -29.72 -0.40 -9.40
C LYS A 129 -30.02 0.08 -7.97
N GLY A 130 -29.58 -0.68 -6.99
CA GLY A 130 -29.72 -0.32 -5.57
C GLY A 130 -30.97 -0.92 -4.90
N GLU A 131 -31.88 -1.57 -5.62
CA GLU A 131 -33.09 -2.13 -5.06
C GLU A 131 -33.01 -3.66 -4.98
N ASN A 132 -33.44 -4.24 -3.88
CA ASN A 132 -33.57 -5.69 -3.74
C ASN A 132 -34.80 -6.19 -4.48
N ILE A 133 -34.59 -7.15 -5.37
CA ILE A 133 -35.67 -7.76 -6.18
C ILE A 133 -35.95 -9.16 -5.65
N GLY A 134 -37.18 -9.36 -5.18
CA GLY A 134 -37.67 -10.68 -4.76
C GLY A 134 -37.33 -11.09 -3.31
N GLY A 135 -36.60 -10.27 -2.56
CA GLY A 135 -36.22 -10.60 -1.18
C GLY A 135 -35.08 -11.61 -1.11
N ILE A 136 -34.96 -12.30 0.05
CA ILE A 136 -33.98 -13.36 0.23
C ILE A 136 -34.62 -14.74 -0.04
N GLU A 137 -34.02 -15.47 -0.96
CA GLU A 137 -34.40 -16.87 -1.22
C GLU A 137 -33.54 -17.80 -0.36
N LYS A 138 -34.14 -18.86 0.18
CA LYS A 138 -33.49 -19.85 1.02
C LYS A 138 -33.73 -21.25 0.51
N THR A 139 -32.66 -21.98 0.14
CA THR A 139 -32.73 -23.36 -0.33
C THR A 139 -31.87 -24.29 0.52
N PRO A 140 -32.32 -25.51 0.86
CA PRO A 140 -31.51 -26.48 1.60
C PRO A 140 -30.23 -26.85 0.83
N TYR A 141 -29.12 -26.94 1.55
CA TYR A 141 -27.80 -27.29 0.98
C TYR A 141 -27.20 -28.50 1.71
N LYS A 142 -26.87 -29.53 0.94
CA LYS A 142 -26.31 -30.78 1.49
C LYS A 142 -24.77 -30.76 1.60
N GLY A 143 -24.11 -29.76 1.00
CA GLY A 143 -22.65 -29.58 1.10
C GLY A 143 -22.25 -29.14 2.51
N LYS A 144 -20.98 -29.30 2.84
CA LYS A 144 -20.41 -28.87 4.13
C LYS A 144 -19.62 -27.56 4.01
N ASP A 145 -19.34 -27.12 2.78
CA ASP A 145 -18.65 -25.86 2.52
C ASP A 145 -19.55 -24.67 2.83
N THR A 146 -18.90 -23.64 3.35
CA THR A 146 -19.50 -22.33 3.64
C THR A 146 -18.77 -21.25 2.84
N GLY A 147 -19.32 -20.06 2.77
CA GLY A 147 -18.70 -18.91 2.13
C GLY A 147 -19.69 -17.95 1.50
N THR A 148 -19.16 -16.88 0.97
CA THR A 148 -19.93 -15.86 0.26
C THR A 148 -19.42 -15.72 -1.17
N LYS A 149 -20.34 -15.64 -2.12
CA LYS A 149 -20.07 -15.34 -3.52
C LYS A 149 -20.89 -14.12 -3.92
N ILE A 150 -20.21 -13.10 -4.40
CA ILE A 150 -20.83 -11.86 -4.88
C ILE A 150 -20.40 -11.65 -6.33
N LYS A 151 -21.39 -11.55 -7.22
CA LYS A 151 -21.19 -11.15 -8.62
C LYS A 151 -21.91 -9.84 -8.87
N TRP A 152 -21.22 -8.87 -9.44
CA TRP A 152 -21.82 -7.57 -9.74
C TRP A 152 -21.26 -7.00 -11.04
N LYS A 153 -21.98 -6.06 -11.59
CA LYS A 153 -21.52 -5.25 -12.72
C LYS A 153 -21.58 -3.78 -12.32
N PRO A 154 -20.46 -3.06 -12.30
CA PRO A 154 -20.45 -1.62 -12.03
C PRO A 154 -21.36 -0.87 -13.02
N ASP A 155 -22.07 0.15 -12.52
CA ASP A 155 -23.00 0.92 -13.35
C ASP A 155 -22.27 2.07 -14.04
N ILE A 156 -22.31 2.09 -15.39
CA ILE A 156 -21.71 3.14 -16.24
C ILE A 156 -22.39 4.51 -16.03
N THR A 157 -23.56 4.56 -15.41
CA THR A 157 -24.21 5.81 -15.03
C THR A 157 -23.68 6.40 -13.73
N VAL A 158 -22.92 5.60 -12.97
CA VAL A 158 -22.27 5.97 -11.71
C VAL A 158 -20.79 6.25 -11.92
N PHE A 159 -20.11 5.38 -12.67
CA PHE A 159 -18.71 5.51 -13.02
C PHE A 159 -18.57 5.88 -14.50
N THR A 160 -17.65 6.80 -14.79
CA THR A 160 -17.38 7.23 -16.18
C THR A 160 -16.61 6.19 -16.99
N ASP A 161 -15.94 5.26 -16.32
CA ASP A 161 -15.25 4.11 -16.89
C ASP A 161 -15.36 2.90 -15.95
N ILE A 162 -15.67 1.73 -16.51
CA ILE A 162 -15.81 0.45 -15.80
C ILE A 162 -14.89 -0.65 -16.35
N ALA A 163 -14.06 -0.32 -17.36
CA ALA A 163 -13.14 -1.26 -18.00
C ALA A 163 -11.87 -1.44 -17.19
N ILE A 164 -11.96 -2.14 -16.05
CA ILE A 164 -10.83 -2.35 -15.14
C ILE A 164 -9.75 -3.20 -15.83
N PRO A 165 -8.50 -2.71 -15.95
CA PRO A 165 -7.43 -3.42 -16.62
C PRO A 165 -6.94 -4.63 -15.80
N PHE A 166 -6.36 -5.61 -16.49
CA PHE A 166 -5.75 -6.79 -15.85
C PHE A 166 -4.68 -6.40 -14.82
N GLU A 167 -3.89 -5.38 -15.12
CA GLU A 167 -2.78 -4.90 -14.30
C GLU A 167 -3.25 -4.47 -12.91
N TYR A 168 -4.43 -3.88 -12.78
CA TYR A 168 -5.02 -3.56 -11.49
C TYR A 168 -5.21 -4.80 -10.63
N PHE A 169 -5.87 -5.85 -11.18
CA PHE A 169 -6.09 -7.08 -10.42
C PHE A 169 -4.78 -7.77 -10.06
N ALA A 170 -3.82 -7.84 -11.00
CA ALA A 170 -2.52 -8.45 -10.77
C ALA A 170 -1.77 -7.75 -9.62
N ASP A 171 -1.74 -6.42 -9.62
CA ASP A 171 -1.04 -5.63 -8.62
C ASP A 171 -1.73 -5.72 -7.23
N VAL A 172 -3.04 -5.52 -7.19
CA VAL A 172 -3.80 -5.57 -5.92
C VAL A 172 -3.73 -6.96 -5.30
N LEU A 173 -3.95 -8.03 -6.07
CA LEU A 173 -3.97 -9.39 -5.53
C LEU A 173 -2.57 -9.85 -5.11
N LYS A 174 -1.52 -9.46 -5.84
CA LYS A 174 -0.14 -9.69 -5.41
C LYS A 174 0.13 -9.01 -4.08
N ARG A 175 -0.18 -7.73 -3.94
CA ARG A 175 0.01 -6.97 -2.68
C ARG A 175 -0.78 -7.58 -1.53
N GLN A 176 -2.03 -7.99 -1.77
CA GLN A 176 -2.83 -8.63 -0.73
C GLN A 176 -2.26 -9.99 -0.31
N ALA A 177 -1.74 -10.80 -1.24
CA ALA A 177 -1.08 -12.06 -0.93
C ALA A 177 0.20 -11.85 -0.09
N VAL A 178 0.96 -10.80 -0.38
CA VAL A 178 2.19 -10.44 0.35
C VAL A 178 1.91 -10.10 1.81
N VAL A 179 0.85 -9.33 2.10
CA VAL A 179 0.58 -8.85 3.48
C VAL A 179 -0.36 -9.76 4.27
N ASN A 180 -1.01 -10.71 3.62
CA ASN A 180 -1.88 -11.71 4.25
C ASN A 180 -1.28 -13.11 4.04
N ALA A 181 -0.20 -13.39 4.76
CA ALA A 181 0.57 -14.63 4.64
C ALA A 181 -0.31 -15.88 4.66
N GLY A 182 -0.12 -16.77 3.67
CA GLY A 182 -0.83 -18.04 3.56
C GLY A 182 -2.18 -17.98 2.86
N ILE A 183 -2.76 -16.79 2.63
CA ILE A 183 -3.98 -16.63 1.82
C ILE A 183 -3.61 -16.74 0.33
N GLU A 184 -4.38 -17.54 -0.40
CA GLU A 184 -4.25 -17.71 -1.85
C GLU A 184 -5.34 -16.92 -2.58
N PHE A 185 -4.92 -16.10 -3.54
CA PHE A 185 -5.81 -15.37 -4.44
C PHE A 185 -5.72 -15.99 -5.83
N CYS A 186 -6.86 -16.41 -6.37
CA CYS A 186 -6.97 -17.00 -7.69
C CYS A 186 -7.76 -16.06 -8.60
N LEU A 187 -7.09 -15.45 -9.57
CA LEU A 187 -7.71 -14.59 -10.58
C LEU A 187 -8.01 -15.38 -11.83
N LYS A 188 -9.28 -15.36 -12.26
CA LYS A 188 -9.74 -15.85 -13.57
C LYS A 188 -10.13 -14.64 -14.42
N PHE A 189 -9.34 -14.36 -15.44
CA PHE A 189 -9.55 -13.23 -16.34
C PHE A 189 -10.05 -13.73 -17.69
N GLN A 190 -11.28 -13.35 -18.08
CA GLN A 190 -11.88 -13.81 -19.31
C GLN A 190 -11.22 -13.16 -20.52
N GLN A 191 -10.88 -13.98 -21.51
CA GLN A 191 -10.25 -13.56 -22.76
C GLN A 191 -11.33 -13.33 -23.83
N GLU A 192 -10.97 -12.68 -24.95
CA GLU A 192 -11.88 -12.42 -26.07
C GLU A 192 -12.53 -13.68 -26.66
N ASP A 193 -11.83 -14.81 -26.63
CA ASP A 193 -12.35 -16.12 -27.06
C ASP A 193 -13.28 -16.79 -26.02
N LYS A 194 -13.62 -16.07 -24.94
CA LYS A 194 -14.41 -16.50 -23.78
C LYS A 194 -13.73 -17.54 -22.90
N SER A 195 -12.51 -17.95 -23.18
CA SER A 195 -11.70 -18.75 -22.25
C SER A 195 -11.27 -17.94 -21.05
N PHE A 196 -10.82 -18.61 -19.98
CA PHE A 196 -10.29 -17.96 -18.80
C PHE A 196 -8.81 -18.22 -18.66
N LYS A 197 -8.04 -17.15 -18.47
CA LYS A 197 -6.65 -17.25 -18.04
C LYS A 197 -6.60 -17.16 -16.53
N GLU A 198 -5.91 -18.12 -15.89
CA GLU A 198 -5.85 -18.23 -14.43
C GLU A 198 -4.49 -17.79 -13.92
N PHE A 199 -4.50 -16.99 -12.84
CA PHE A 199 -3.31 -16.49 -12.16
C PHE A 199 -3.48 -16.72 -10.66
N LYS A 200 -2.40 -17.17 -9.99
CA LYS A 200 -2.40 -17.45 -8.55
C LYS A 200 -1.35 -16.63 -7.84
N TYR A 201 -1.74 -16.02 -6.73
CA TYR A 201 -0.86 -15.23 -5.87
C TYR A 201 -0.90 -15.82 -4.47
N LYS A 202 0.25 -16.23 -3.95
CA LYS A 202 0.37 -16.78 -2.60
C LYS A 202 1.79 -16.60 -2.09
N TYR A 203 1.91 -16.05 -0.89
CA TYR A 203 3.17 -15.90 -0.17
C TYR A 203 3.03 -16.56 1.21
N PRO A 204 3.46 -17.81 1.39
CA PRO A 204 3.31 -18.54 2.65
C PRO A 204 3.92 -17.82 3.85
N ASN A 205 5.07 -17.17 3.69
CA ASN A 205 5.75 -16.37 4.71
C ASN A 205 5.59 -14.85 4.49
N GLY A 206 4.61 -14.43 3.68
CA GLY A 206 4.23 -13.05 3.47
C GLY A 206 5.35 -12.17 2.92
N ILE A 207 5.61 -11.05 3.60
CA ILE A 207 6.60 -10.04 3.17
C ILE A 207 8.03 -10.59 3.07
N SER A 208 8.35 -11.66 3.80
CA SER A 208 9.67 -12.31 3.74
C SER A 208 9.90 -12.96 2.37
N ASP A 209 8.95 -13.78 1.92
CA ASP A 209 9.04 -14.45 0.62
C ASP A 209 9.07 -13.42 -0.52
N TYR A 210 8.30 -12.33 -0.36
CA TYR A 210 8.26 -11.27 -1.34
C TYR A 210 9.58 -10.51 -1.44
N ALA A 211 10.22 -10.22 -0.30
CA ALA A 211 11.54 -9.59 -0.27
C ALA A 211 12.61 -10.47 -0.96
N GLU A 212 12.60 -11.78 -0.70
CA GLU A 212 13.50 -12.73 -1.36
C GLU A 212 13.23 -12.84 -2.87
N GLU A 213 11.96 -12.85 -3.29
CA GLU A 213 11.57 -12.82 -4.71
C GLU A 213 12.11 -11.58 -5.42
N LEU A 214 11.93 -10.40 -4.82
CA LEU A 214 12.39 -9.13 -5.40
C LEU A 214 13.91 -9.05 -5.54
N LEU A 215 14.62 -9.56 -4.56
CA LEU A 215 16.10 -9.54 -4.55
C LEU A 215 16.68 -10.60 -5.48
N ALA A 216 15.95 -11.69 -5.74
CA ALA A 216 16.37 -12.78 -6.64
C ALA A 216 17.82 -13.27 -6.40
N GLY A 217 18.27 -13.27 -5.14
CA GLY A 217 19.63 -13.61 -4.73
C GLY A 217 20.68 -12.51 -4.90
N ASP A 218 20.32 -11.34 -5.43
CA ASP A 218 21.23 -10.19 -5.61
C ASP A 218 21.11 -9.20 -4.44
N TYR A 219 21.57 -9.61 -3.29
CA TYR A 219 21.56 -8.81 -2.08
C TYR A 219 22.97 -8.52 -1.56
N LEU A 220 23.15 -7.36 -0.98
CA LEU A 220 24.37 -6.98 -0.25
C LEU A 220 24.40 -7.62 1.15
N THR A 221 23.21 -7.70 1.77
CA THR A 221 22.99 -8.36 3.06
C THR A 221 21.77 -9.28 2.97
N PRO A 222 21.75 -10.41 3.70
CA PRO A 222 20.59 -11.31 3.77
C PRO A 222 19.33 -10.57 4.26
N VAL A 223 18.16 -11.06 3.85
CA VAL A 223 16.88 -10.53 4.33
C VAL A 223 16.77 -10.77 5.84
N GLN A 224 16.52 -9.70 6.58
CA GLN A 224 16.21 -9.73 8.00
C GLN A 224 14.71 -9.61 8.20
N ASN A 225 14.18 -10.44 9.07
CA ASN A 225 12.75 -10.46 9.39
C ASN A 225 12.57 -10.16 10.87
N TRP A 226 11.86 -9.07 11.18
CA TRP A 226 11.57 -8.65 12.52
C TRP A 226 10.06 -8.56 12.74
N SER A 227 9.62 -8.91 13.92
CA SER A 227 8.22 -8.78 14.32
C SER A 227 8.11 -8.31 15.77
N PHE A 228 7.07 -7.52 16.04
CA PHE A 228 6.76 -7.12 17.40
C PHE A 228 5.25 -6.86 17.57
N GLU A 229 4.81 -6.90 18.82
CA GLU A 229 3.49 -6.51 19.25
C GLU A 229 3.58 -5.63 20.49
N LYS A 230 2.89 -4.49 20.51
CA LYS A 230 2.92 -3.52 21.62
C LYS A 230 1.58 -2.83 21.80
N GLN A 231 1.35 -2.39 23.04
CA GLN A 231 0.34 -1.39 23.35
C GLN A 231 0.92 0.00 23.14
N VAL A 232 0.26 0.81 22.33
CA VAL A 232 0.69 2.17 21.98
C VAL A 232 -0.44 3.17 22.20
N LYS A 233 -0.12 4.46 22.28
CA LYS A 233 -1.08 5.56 22.33
C LYS A 233 -0.57 6.75 21.54
N ASP A 234 -1.44 7.52 20.94
CA ASP A 234 -1.05 8.68 20.13
C ASP A 234 -0.75 9.93 20.99
N ARG A 235 -1.42 10.05 22.15
CA ARG A 235 -1.22 11.12 23.14
C ARG A 235 -1.55 10.59 24.53
N GLU A 236 -1.15 11.33 25.58
CA GLU A 236 -1.37 10.93 26.98
C GLU A 236 -2.86 10.80 27.35
N ASP A 237 -3.70 11.65 26.76
CA ASP A 237 -5.16 11.69 26.99
C ASP A 237 -5.95 10.65 26.16
N LYS A 238 -5.29 9.86 25.31
CA LYS A 238 -5.92 8.86 24.45
C LYS A 238 -5.78 7.44 25.01
N PRO A 239 -6.73 6.55 24.71
CA PRO A 239 -6.65 5.16 25.11
C PRO A 239 -5.46 4.46 24.44
N PHE A 240 -4.96 3.41 25.10
CA PHE A 240 -4.02 2.48 24.49
C PHE A 240 -4.72 1.63 23.44
N TYR A 241 -4.00 1.29 22.38
CA TYR A 241 -4.42 0.37 21.35
C TYR A 241 -3.30 -0.57 20.96
N LYS A 242 -3.64 -1.75 20.45
CA LYS A 242 -2.65 -2.75 20.02
C LYS A 242 -2.04 -2.37 18.69
N LEU A 243 -0.73 -2.57 18.57
CA LEU A 243 0.04 -2.47 17.34
C LEU A 243 0.84 -3.75 17.15
N LYS A 244 0.67 -4.40 16.01
CA LYS A 244 1.50 -5.50 15.54
C LYS A 244 2.20 -5.07 14.25
N ALA A 245 3.48 -5.40 14.09
CA ALA A 245 4.20 -5.13 12.86
C ALA A 245 5.16 -6.26 12.49
N ASN A 246 5.24 -6.52 11.20
CA ASN A 246 6.23 -7.37 10.57
C ASN A 246 7.07 -6.52 9.62
N ILE A 247 8.38 -6.71 9.64
CA ILE A 247 9.35 -5.92 8.89
C ILE A 247 10.28 -6.90 8.16
N ALA A 248 10.40 -6.79 6.84
CA ALA A 248 11.42 -7.44 6.05
C ALA A 248 12.39 -6.38 5.53
N MET A 249 13.69 -6.57 5.73
CA MET A 249 14.72 -5.60 5.39
C MET A 249 15.96 -6.27 4.84
N ALA A 250 16.51 -5.69 3.78
CA ALA A 250 17.83 -6.04 3.23
C ALA A 250 18.49 -4.80 2.60
N PHE A 251 19.77 -4.91 2.30
CA PHE A 251 20.46 -3.96 1.43
C PHE A 251 20.84 -4.62 0.10
N SER A 252 20.71 -3.87 -0.99
CA SER A 252 21.06 -4.26 -2.35
C SER A 252 21.82 -3.15 -3.06
N ARG A 253 22.62 -3.50 -4.07
CA ARG A 253 23.29 -2.51 -4.94
C ARG A 253 22.47 -2.12 -6.16
N LYS A 254 21.44 -2.91 -6.49
CA LYS A 254 20.67 -2.76 -7.73
C LYS A 254 19.21 -2.40 -7.49
N LEU A 255 18.71 -2.68 -6.30
CA LEU A 255 17.32 -2.48 -5.94
C LEU A 255 17.22 -1.55 -4.74
N SER A 256 16.38 -0.54 -4.87
CA SER A 256 15.90 0.31 -3.78
C SER A 256 14.39 0.22 -3.75
N LEU A 257 13.82 -0.17 -2.62
CA LEU A 257 12.38 -0.31 -2.45
C LEU A 257 11.97 -0.03 -1.01
N ALA A 258 10.94 0.80 -0.82
CA ALA A 258 10.31 1.01 0.46
C ALA A 258 8.79 0.88 0.29
N GLU A 259 8.21 -0.19 0.83
CA GLU A 259 6.77 -0.43 0.80
C GLU A 259 6.21 -0.50 2.22
N TYR A 260 5.11 0.21 2.42
CA TYR A 260 4.43 0.30 3.71
C TYR A 260 2.98 -0.13 3.58
N TYR A 261 2.57 -1.02 4.48
CA TYR A 261 1.20 -1.52 4.55
C TYR A 261 0.66 -1.34 5.97
N HIS A 262 -0.60 -0.96 6.07
CA HIS A 262 -1.29 -0.86 7.35
C HIS A 262 -2.70 -1.41 7.25
N ASN A 263 -3.05 -2.36 8.14
CA ASN A 263 -4.30 -3.12 8.06
C ASN A 263 -4.58 -3.63 6.64
N SER A 264 -3.57 -4.22 6.00
CA SER A 264 -3.53 -4.72 4.63
C SER A 264 -3.71 -3.67 3.51
N SER A 265 -3.89 -2.39 3.83
CA SER A 265 -3.91 -1.31 2.85
C SER A 265 -2.48 -0.88 2.48
N PHE A 266 -2.20 -0.73 1.20
CA PHE A 266 -0.94 -0.15 0.73
C PHE A 266 -0.92 1.36 0.98
N LEU A 267 0.11 1.83 1.67
CA LEU A 267 0.29 3.24 1.99
C LEU A 267 1.13 3.94 0.91
N GLU A 268 0.50 4.30 -0.20
CA GLU A 268 1.15 4.95 -1.34
C GLU A 268 1.92 6.23 -0.95
N HIS A 269 1.43 6.94 0.06
CA HIS A 269 2.04 8.17 0.58
C HIS A 269 2.74 7.96 1.93
N GLY A 270 3.03 6.71 2.31
CA GLY A 270 3.77 6.35 3.51
C GLY A 270 3.11 6.80 4.81
N GLY A 271 3.52 7.94 5.35
CA GLY A 271 3.00 8.47 6.62
C GLY A 271 3.82 8.04 7.84
N ALA A 272 3.15 7.56 8.89
CA ALA A 272 3.82 7.19 10.15
C ALA A 272 4.94 6.13 9.99
N PRO A 273 4.74 5.02 9.24
CA PRO A 273 5.80 4.02 9.02
C PRO A 273 7.01 4.58 8.27
N GLU A 274 6.78 5.36 7.21
CA GLU A 274 7.87 5.99 6.44
C GLU A 274 8.71 6.93 7.30
N LYS A 275 8.04 7.78 8.10
CA LYS A 275 8.74 8.70 9.04
C LYS A 275 9.55 7.92 10.07
N ALA A 276 9.02 6.80 10.55
CA ALA A 276 9.72 5.92 11.49
C ALA A 276 10.99 5.33 10.88
N VAL A 277 10.91 4.80 9.65
CA VAL A 277 12.05 4.25 8.90
C VAL A 277 13.11 5.34 8.69
N LYS A 278 12.72 6.49 8.15
CA LYS A 278 13.65 7.62 7.94
C LYS A 278 14.41 8.00 9.20
N SER A 279 13.71 8.14 10.31
CA SER A 279 14.31 8.51 11.60
C SER A 279 15.22 7.42 12.17
N ALA A 280 14.77 6.16 12.12
CA ALA A 280 15.49 5.06 12.73
C ALA A 280 16.77 4.70 11.97
N PHE A 281 16.68 4.55 10.66
CA PHE A 281 17.81 4.19 9.82
C PHE A 281 18.85 5.30 9.78
N LEU A 282 18.43 6.57 9.61
CA LEU A 282 19.38 7.69 9.62
C LEU A 282 20.18 7.73 10.92
N TYR A 283 19.51 7.57 12.06
CA TYR A 283 20.18 7.58 13.36
C TYR A 283 21.17 6.42 13.52
N GLN A 284 20.76 5.19 13.23
CA GLN A 284 21.58 4.02 13.48
C GLN A 284 22.74 3.88 12.47
N VAL A 285 22.51 4.20 11.18
CA VAL A 285 23.56 4.12 10.17
C VAL A 285 24.58 5.26 10.32
N ASP A 286 24.14 6.49 10.69
CA ASP A 286 25.08 7.58 11.00
C ASP A 286 25.99 7.20 12.20
N ASN A 287 25.41 6.64 13.25
CA ASN A 287 26.17 6.16 14.40
C ASN A 287 27.15 5.02 14.03
N LEU A 288 26.70 4.07 13.20
CA LEU A 288 27.54 2.98 12.70
C LEU A 288 28.77 3.53 11.96
N ILE A 289 28.57 4.44 11.01
CA ILE A 289 29.66 5.04 10.22
C ILE A 289 30.59 5.87 11.12
N LYS A 290 30.04 6.66 12.04
CA LYS A 290 30.79 7.49 12.97
C LYS A 290 31.66 6.63 13.92
N ASN A 291 31.07 5.61 14.53
CA ASN A 291 31.76 4.73 15.46
C ASN A 291 32.85 3.88 14.76
N SER A 292 32.65 3.57 13.48
CA SER A 292 33.67 2.87 12.65
C SER A 292 34.79 3.80 12.16
N GLY A 293 34.74 5.11 12.44
CA GLY A 293 35.73 6.08 11.99
C GLY A 293 35.82 6.24 10.46
N LYS A 294 34.74 5.90 9.71
CA LYS A 294 34.75 5.88 8.26
C LYS A 294 34.48 7.25 7.61
N TYR A 295 34.01 8.24 8.36
CA TYR A 295 33.92 9.61 7.89
C TYR A 295 35.32 10.22 7.72
N THR A 296 35.56 10.92 6.62
CA THR A 296 36.79 11.70 6.44
C THR A 296 36.70 13.03 7.19
N LYS A 297 37.84 13.67 7.41
CA LYS A 297 37.91 14.97 8.11
C LYS A 297 37.07 16.02 7.33
N ASN A 298 36.16 16.70 8.02
CA ASN A 298 35.24 17.69 7.46
C ASN A 298 34.19 17.13 6.47
N GLU A 299 33.96 15.83 6.43
CA GLU A 299 32.91 15.23 5.62
C GLU A 299 31.52 15.48 6.26
N ASN A 300 30.54 15.89 5.45
CA ASN A 300 29.17 16.03 5.90
C ASN A 300 28.60 14.68 6.34
N LYS A 301 27.61 14.69 7.23
CA LYS A 301 26.87 13.48 7.58
C LYS A 301 26.06 12.97 6.40
N ILE A 302 25.71 11.68 6.47
CA ILE A 302 24.76 11.07 5.53
C ILE A 302 23.37 11.69 5.67
N THR A 303 22.59 11.56 4.63
CA THR A 303 21.16 11.85 4.60
C THR A 303 20.39 10.53 4.41
N PHE A 304 19.08 10.52 4.61
CA PHE A 304 18.28 9.32 4.37
C PHE A 304 18.34 8.86 2.91
N ALA A 305 18.43 9.79 1.95
CA ALA A 305 18.57 9.45 0.53
C ALA A 305 19.80 8.55 0.24
N ASP A 306 20.90 8.71 1.00
CA ASP A 306 22.10 7.89 0.84
C ASP A 306 21.88 6.44 1.31
N ILE A 307 20.95 6.23 2.26
CA ILE A 307 20.55 4.91 2.75
C ILE A 307 19.51 4.31 1.80
N GLU A 308 18.49 5.10 1.46
CA GLU A 308 17.35 4.71 0.62
C GLU A 308 17.80 4.14 -0.73
N ASP A 309 18.84 4.67 -1.32
CA ASP A 309 19.39 4.27 -2.63
C ASP A 309 19.86 2.79 -2.69
N SER A 310 20.01 2.13 -1.53
CA SER A 310 20.35 0.71 -1.44
C SER A 310 19.49 -0.08 -0.45
N LEU A 311 18.45 0.54 0.10
CA LEU A 311 17.57 -0.09 1.10
C LEU A 311 16.40 -0.77 0.42
N VAL A 312 16.16 -2.03 0.76
CA VAL A 312 14.92 -2.74 0.50
C VAL A 312 14.23 -2.95 1.84
N ILE A 313 13.06 -2.37 2.02
CA ILE A 313 12.27 -2.49 3.26
C ILE A 313 10.79 -2.61 2.96
N ILE A 314 10.16 -3.59 3.60
CA ILE A 314 8.71 -3.82 3.52
C ILE A 314 8.19 -3.90 4.95
N ILE A 315 7.23 -3.06 5.29
CA ILE A 315 6.58 -3.05 6.61
C ILE A 315 5.10 -3.34 6.44
N SER A 316 4.63 -4.39 7.10
CA SER A 316 3.21 -4.69 7.27
C SER A 316 2.83 -4.52 8.74
N SER A 317 2.00 -3.53 9.02
CA SER A 317 1.55 -3.19 10.38
C SER A 317 0.05 -3.30 10.51
N PHE A 318 -0.42 -3.63 11.72
CA PHE A 318 -1.83 -3.77 12.07
C PHE A 318 -2.09 -3.05 13.38
N SER A 319 -3.16 -2.28 13.47
CA SER A 319 -3.59 -1.67 14.72
C SER A 319 -5.10 -1.69 14.89
N THR A 320 -5.54 -1.76 16.14
CA THR A 320 -6.97 -1.71 16.49
C THR A 320 -7.56 -0.30 16.42
N MET A 321 -6.70 0.72 16.30
CA MET A 321 -7.12 2.11 16.12
C MET A 321 -6.21 2.78 15.08
N THR A 322 -6.79 3.21 13.98
CA THR A 322 -6.07 3.83 12.86
C THR A 322 -6.63 5.21 12.53
N SER A 323 -5.73 6.16 12.34
CA SER A 323 -6.05 7.50 11.82
C SER A 323 -5.50 7.63 10.41
N TYR A 324 -6.36 7.40 9.43
CA TYR A 324 -6.03 7.66 8.03
C TYR A 324 -6.10 9.15 7.71
N GLU A 325 -5.23 9.61 6.83
CA GLU A 325 -5.25 11.00 6.36
C GLU A 325 -6.50 11.32 5.55
N ASN A 326 -7.00 10.33 4.78
CA ASN A 326 -8.20 10.42 3.95
C ASN A 326 -8.88 9.06 3.80
N GLN A 327 -10.07 9.06 3.16
CA GLN A 327 -10.86 7.84 2.94
C GLN A 327 -10.18 6.81 2.02
N THR A 328 -9.27 7.23 1.14
CA THR A 328 -8.54 6.32 0.26
C THR A 328 -7.48 5.47 0.96
N LYS A 329 -7.25 5.71 2.27
CA LYS A 329 -6.36 4.93 3.15
C LYS A 329 -4.89 4.85 2.69
N LYS A 330 -4.43 5.83 1.91
CA LYS A 330 -3.07 5.85 1.33
C LYS A 330 -1.98 6.36 2.28
N SER A 331 -2.34 6.89 3.45
CA SER A 331 -1.41 7.39 4.48
C SER A 331 -2.05 7.31 5.87
N ILE A 332 -1.24 7.04 6.89
CA ILE A 332 -1.64 7.05 8.31
C ILE A 332 -0.85 8.09 9.10
N THR A 333 -1.52 8.70 10.10
CA THR A 333 -0.96 9.82 10.88
C THR A 333 -0.73 9.51 12.36
N ASN A 334 -0.98 8.28 12.78
CA ASN A 334 -0.85 7.84 14.17
C ASN A 334 0.57 8.05 14.73
N LYS A 335 0.69 8.91 15.73
CA LYS A 335 1.96 9.22 16.39
C LYS A 335 2.51 8.03 17.19
N GLY A 336 1.63 7.31 17.89
CA GLY A 336 2.01 6.11 18.64
C GLY A 336 2.60 5.01 17.76
N ILE A 337 2.06 4.82 16.55
CA ILE A 337 2.61 3.89 15.56
C ILE A 337 3.99 4.34 15.10
N GLN A 338 4.15 5.62 14.77
CA GLN A 338 5.45 6.18 14.35
C GLN A 338 6.52 6.00 15.43
N GLU A 339 6.21 6.34 16.68
CA GLU A 339 7.15 6.24 17.80
C GLU A 339 7.54 4.79 18.09
N ALA A 340 6.57 3.87 18.14
CA ALA A 340 6.81 2.46 18.38
C ALA A 340 7.68 1.83 17.28
N LEU A 341 7.33 2.05 16.01
CA LEU A 341 8.13 1.60 14.86
C LEU A 341 9.55 2.17 14.92
N THR A 342 9.69 3.47 15.21
CA THR A 342 11.03 4.10 15.33
C THR A 342 11.88 3.42 16.38
N GLN A 343 11.32 3.15 17.56
CA GLN A 343 12.03 2.51 18.68
C GLN A 343 12.43 1.07 18.35
N GLU A 344 11.49 0.28 17.82
CA GLU A 344 11.75 -1.12 17.49
C GLU A 344 12.76 -1.27 16.34
N ILE A 345 12.62 -0.48 15.27
CA ILE A 345 13.62 -0.50 14.18
C ILE A 345 15.00 -0.11 14.68
N ARG A 346 15.13 0.93 15.52
CA ARG A 346 16.41 1.30 16.11
C ARG A 346 17.02 0.16 16.92
N LYS A 347 16.23 -0.47 17.78
CA LYS A 347 16.65 -1.60 18.60
C LYS A 347 17.12 -2.78 17.76
N HIS A 348 16.33 -3.17 16.76
CA HIS A 348 16.67 -4.29 15.89
C HIS A 348 17.91 -4.01 15.03
N LEU A 349 18.06 -2.79 14.50
CA LEU A 349 19.27 -2.39 13.76
C LEU A 349 20.52 -2.41 14.65
N GLU A 350 20.41 -1.93 15.89
CA GLU A 350 21.54 -1.96 16.85
C GLU A 350 21.99 -3.39 17.11
N ILE A 351 21.06 -4.30 17.43
CA ILE A 351 21.34 -5.72 17.65
C ILE A 351 21.94 -6.33 16.37
N TYR A 352 21.34 -6.10 15.21
CA TYR A 352 21.80 -6.63 13.93
C TYR A 352 23.24 -6.21 13.62
N PHE A 353 23.59 -4.94 13.83
CA PHE A 353 24.94 -4.45 13.56
C PHE A 353 26.00 -5.05 14.53
N ILE A 354 25.60 -5.40 15.76
CA ILE A 354 26.46 -6.06 16.73
C ILE A 354 26.65 -7.54 16.38
N GLU A 355 25.55 -8.23 16.06
CA GLU A 355 25.57 -9.67 15.77
C GLU A 355 26.17 -9.99 14.40
N HIS A 356 26.05 -9.07 13.43
CA HIS A 356 26.50 -9.23 12.05
C HIS A 356 27.47 -8.12 11.61
N PRO A 357 28.68 -8.04 12.21
CA PRO A 357 29.61 -6.95 11.94
C PRO A 357 30.08 -6.86 10.49
N GLN A 358 30.14 -7.98 9.77
CA GLN A 358 30.48 -7.98 8.35
C GLN A 358 29.40 -7.32 7.47
N ASP A 359 28.13 -7.54 7.80
CA ASP A 359 27.04 -6.91 7.08
C ASP A 359 26.93 -5.42 7.44
N ALA A 360 27.14 -5.07 8.71
CA ALA A 360 27.25 -3.69 9.16
C ALA A 360 28.36 -2.94 8.39
N GLU A 361 29.51 -3.58 8.18
CA GLU A 361 30.60 -3.00 7.40
C GLU A 361 30.24 -2.78 5.92
N LYS A 362 29.58 -3.75 5.30
CA LYS A 362 29.09 -3.63 3.91
C LYS A 362 28.05 -2.50 3.77
N ILE A 363 27.12 -2.39 4.72
CA ILE A 363 26.11 -1.31 4.75
C ILE A 363 26.78 0.04 4.85
N ALA A 364 27.67 0.23 5.83
CA ALA A 364 28.39 1.48 6.02
C ALA A 364 29.20 1.89 4.79
N ALA A 365 29.89 0.93 4.16
CA ALA A 365 30.65 1.17 2.93
C ALA A 365 29.74 1.57 1.76
N GLN A 366 28.62 0.86 1.53
CA GLN A 366 27.70 1.15 0.46
C GLN A 366 27.04 2.52 0.61
N VAL A 367 26.56 2.84 1.83
CA VAL A 367 25.93 4.14 2.10
C VAL A 367 26.90 5.30 1.90
N LEU A 368 28.18 5.14 2.24
CA LEU A 368 29.20 6.14 1.95
C LEU A 368 29.49 6.27 0.44
N VAL A 369 29.45 5.19 -0.32
CA VAL A 369 29.55 5.22 -1.79
C VAL A 369 28.40 6.02 -2.38
N ASN A 370 27.16 5.71 -1.97
CA ASN A 370 25.95 6.42 -2.42
C ASN A 370 26.04 7.93 -2.13
N LYS A 371 26.42 8.28 -0.88
CA LYS A 371 26.60 9.67 -0.46
C LYS A 371 27.63 10.41 -1.33
N ARG A 372 28.80 9.85 -1.47
CA ARG A 372 29.90 10.51 -2.22
C ARG A 372 29.55 10.66 -3.68
N SER A 373 28.91 9.65 -4.27
CA SER A 373 28.38 9.71 -5.64
C SER A 373 27.35 10.84 -5.82
N ARG A 374 26.38 10.94 -4.88
CA ARG A 374 25.37 12.00 -4.88
C ARG A 374 26.01 13.39 -4.73
N GLU A 375 26.95 13.57 -3.80
CA GLU A 375 27.64 14.86 -3.60
C GLU A 375 28.46 15.28 -4.82
N ASP A 376 29.13 14.33 -5.48
CA ASP A 376 29.92 14.62 -6.69
C ASP A 376 29.02 14.92 -7.89
N ALA A 377 27.89 14.23 -8.03
CA ALA A 377 26.89 14.54 -9.05
C ALA A 377 26.31 15.94 -8.85
N GLU A 378 25.98 16.33 -7.60
CA GLU A 378 25.45 17.66 -7.30
C GLU A 378 26.47 18.78 -7.55
N LYS A 379 27.75 18.58 -7.18
CA LYS A 379 28.83 19.53 -7.51
C LYS A 379 28.97 19.71 -9.01
N THR A 380 28.95 18.61 -9.78
CA THR A 380 29.06 18.64 -11.26
C THR A 380 27.88 19.40 -11.87
N ARG A 381 26.63 19.11 -11.38
CA ARG A 381 25.42 19.82 -11.81
C ARG A 381 25.48 21.32 -11.52
N GLN A 382 25.93 21.72 -10.34
CA GLN A 382 26.07 23.13 -9.97
C GLN A 382 27.12 23.84 -10.80
N ASN A 383 28.25 23.20 -11.06
CA ASN A 383 29.32 23.74 -11.90
C ASN A 383 28.86 23.93 -13.37
N LEU A 384 28.10 22.94 -13.89
CA LEU A 384 27.53 23.03 -15.23
C LEU A 384 26.50 24.17 -15.31
N LYS A 385 25.61 24.27 -14.29
CA LYS A 385 24.62 25.34 -14.21
C LYS A 385 25.30 26.72 -14.21
N LYS A 386 26.34 26.92 -13.38
CA LYS A 386 27.12 28.16 -13.35
C LYS A 386 27.75 28.49 -14.72
N LYS A 387 28.34 27.49 -15.41
CA LYS A 387 28.90 27.70 -16.76
C LYS A 387 27.86 28.13 -17.77
N LEU A 388 26.68 27.47 -17.77
CA LEU A 388 25.57 27.79 -18.67
C LEU A 388 24.99 29.17 -18.37
N THR A 389 24.78 29.53 -17.09
CA THR A 389 24.29 30.86 -16.72
C THR A 389 25.24 31.95 -17.13
N ASN A 390 26.56 31.78 -16.90
CA ASN A 390 27.56 32.75 -17.33
C ASN A 390 27.64 32.89 -18.87
N SER A 391 27.40 31.81 -19.62
CA SER A 391 27.35 31.87 -21.08
C SER A 391 26.08 32.52 -21.63
N MET A 392 24.94 32.41 -20.91
CA MET A 392 23.68 33.04 -21.29
C MET A 392 23.64 34.55 -21.02
N ASP A 393 24.34 35.01 -19.97
CA ASP A 393 24.26 36.43 -19.53
C ASP A 393 24.95 37.37 -20.52
N ILE A 394 25.91 36.90 -21.33
CA ILE A 394 26.67 37.71 -22.27
C ILE A 394 26.05 37.71 -23.68
N ALA A 395 25.56 36.53 -24.11
CA ALA A 395 25.05 36.37 -25.48
C ALA A 395 23.63 36.90 -25.70
N SER A 396 22.83 37.09 -24.62
CA SER A 396 21.40 37.43 -24.75
C SER A 396 21.10 38.93 -24.63
N ARG A 397 22.05 39.75 -24.19
CA ARG A 397 21.78 41.19 -23.92
C ARG A 397 22.03 42.14 -25.08
N VAL A 398 22.91 41.81 -26.01
CA VAL A 398 23.18 42.69 -27.16
C VAL A 398 23.31 41.82 -28.42
N ALA A 399 22.44 42.04 -29.40
CA ALA A 399 22.55 41.41 -30.71
C ALA A 399 23.90 41.85 -31.37
N LYS A 400 24.65 40.86 -31.90
CA LYS A 400 25.98 41.07 -32.49
C LYS A 400 27.12 41.40 -31.50
N PHE A 401 26.94 41.25 -30.18
CA PHE A 401 28.03 41.41 -29.21
C PHE A 401 28.99 40.22 -29.29
N VAL A 402 30.27 40.54 -29.48
CA VAL A 402 31.37 39.54 -29.44
C VAL A 402 32.26 39.87 -28.26
N ASP A 403 32.31 38.97 -27.26
CA ASP A 403 33.07 39.17 -26.03
C ASP A 403 34.59 39.09 -26.29
N CYS A 404 35.35 39.89 -25.53
CA CYS A 404 36.80 39.86 -25.53
C CYS A 404 37.34 38.52 -25.02
N ARG A 405 38.26 37.88 -25.71
CA ARG A 405 38.89 36.60 -25.35
C ARG A 405 39.88 36.71 -24.18
N SER A 406 40.46 37.94 -23.93
CA SER A 406 41.36 38.14 -22.81
C SER A 406 40.63 38.13 -21.46
N LYS A 407 41.21 37.48 -20.46
CA LYS A 407 40.74 37.52 -19.08
C LYS A 407 41.33 38.70 -18.29
N ASP A 408 42.34 39.38 -18.82
CA ASP A 408 42.92 40.55 -18.20
C ASP A 408 42.04 41.77 -18.47
N ILE A 409 41.58 42.41 -17.40
CA ILE A 409 40.71 43.58 -17.46
C ILE A 409 41.42 44.77 -18.14
N ALA A 410 42.73 44.88 -18.00
CA ALA A 410 43.55 45.95 -18.59
C ALA A 410 43.68 45.85 -20.12
N GLU A 411 43.47 44.66 -20.68
CA GLU A 411 43.53 44.39 -22.12
C GLU A 411 42.15 44.41 -22.80
N ARG A 412 41.07 44.69 -22.04
CA ARG A 412 39.73 44.67 -22.59
C ARG A 412 39.33 46.03 -23.09
N GLU A 413 39.03 46.11 -24.39
CA GLU A 413 38.50 47.32 -25.04
C GLU A 413 37.10 47.04 -25.61
N LEU A 414 36.19 48.02 -25.49
CA LEU A 414 34.86 47.95 -26.08
C LEU A 414 34.87 48.75 -27.41
N PHE A 415 34.69 48.04 -28.52
CA PHE A 415 34.47 48.65 -29.82
C PHE A 415 32.98 48.76 -30.11
N ILE A 416 32.52 49.99 -30.31
CA ILE A 416 31.17 50.26 -30.77
C ILE A 416 31.24 50.69 -32.23
N VAL A 417 30.58 49.95 -33.12
CA VAL A 417 30.50 50.22 -34.55
C VAL A 417 29.07 50.48 -34.95
N GLU A 418 28.84 51.44 -35.85
CA GLU A 418 27.54 51.72 -36.43
C GLU A 418 27.50 51.17 -37.84
N GLY A 419 26.43 50.47 -38.18
CA GLY A 419 26.21 49.87 -39.49
C GLY A 419 25.90 48.37 -39.45
N ASP A 420 25.32 47.90 -40.52
CA ASP A 420 24.97 46.48 -40.69
C ASP A 420 26.21 45.59 -40.98
#